data_6a452469ccf430a8afec0e79eb7edc00
#
_entry.id   6a452469ccf430a8afec0e79eb7edc00
#
_cell.length_a   1.000
_cell.length_b   1.000
_cell.length_c   1.000
_cell.angle_alpha   90.00
_cell.angle_beta   90.00
_cell.angle_gamma   90.00
#
_symmetry.space_group_name_H-M   'P 1'
#
loop_
_entity.id
_entity.type
_entity.pdbx_description
1 polymer ?
#
loop_
_entity_poly.entity_id
_entity_poly.type
_entity_poly.pdbx_seq_one_letter_code
_entity_poly.pdbx_strand_id
1 'polypeptide(L)'
;RSSAASDVYKRQMLDARIEDDSSDGVNEVRMFCFDLLLLTCQKGKIEFIMHDSRLFANMDPRQREMLFRIVNEVCQEKHFQYICSINEDAMVSFEPLMSEMEYKQLIRENIILELNDDAPQSKLLGIQVDLDLEDKGKNSEEMN
;
A
#
# COMPACT_ATOMS: atom_id res chain seq x y z
N ARG A 1 -43.50 -11.06 -8.88
CA ARG A 1 -42.41 -12.06 -9.10
C ARG A 1 -41.15 -11.33 -9.53
N SER A 2 -40.43 -10.79 -8.59
CA SER A 2 -39.06 -10.28 -8.87
C SER A 2 -38.32 -9.94 -7.56
N SER A 3 -38.10 -10.90 -6.66
CA SER A 3 -37.30 -10.60 -5.46
C SER A 3 -36.17 -11.62 -5.19
N ALA A 4 -36.11 -12.71 -5.94
CA ALA A 4 -35.12 -13.75 -5.68
C ALA A 4 -33.74 -13.51 -6.32
N ALA A 5 -33.64 -12.65 -7.34
CA ALA A 5 -32.36 -12.38 -8.02
C ALA A 5 -31.53 -11.28 -7.36
N SER A 6 -32.13 -10.45 -6.51
CA SER A 6 -31.44 -9.35 -5.80
C SER A 6 -30.71 -9.82 -4.52
N ASP A 7 -31.07 -10.94 -3.95
CA ASP A 7 -30.48 -11.42 -2.69
C ASP A 7 -29.20 -12.21 -2.84
N VAL A 8 -28.84 -12.65 -4.05
CA VAL A 8 -27.63 -13.43 -4.31
C VAL A 8 -26.35 -12.55 -4.21
N TYR A 9 -26.46 -11.25 -4.49
CA TYR A 9 -25.33 -10.32 -4.43
C TYR A 9 -25.01 -9.76 -3.03
N LYS A 10 -25.85 -10.06 -2.03
CA LYS A 10 -25.67 -9.52 -0.66
C LYS A 10 -25.08 -10.48 0.37
N ARG A 11 -24.61 -11.64 -0.05
CA ARG A 11 -23.91 -12.54 0.87
C ARG A 11 -22.43 -12.18 0.87
N GLN A 12 -22.05 -11.19 1.67
CA GLN A 12 -20.68 -11.08 2.14
C GLN A 12 -20.38 -12.37 2.94
N MET A 13 -19.49 -13.19 2.41
CA MET A 13 -19.08 -14.42 3.09
C MET A 13 -18.22 -14.15 4.34
N LEU A 14 -17.61 -12.97 4.41
CA LEU A 14 -16.82 -12.50 5.54
C LEU A 14 -17.12 -11.01 5.78
N ASP A 15 -17.40 -10.64 7.02
CA ASP A 15 -17.62 -9.27 7.46
C ASP A 15 -16.68 -9.00 8.65
N ALA A 16 -15.55 -8.35 8.37
CA ALA A 16 -14.61 -7.92 9.39
C ALA A 16 -15.01 -6.52 9.88
N ARG A 17 -15.48 -6.41 11.11
CA ARG A 17 -15.87 -5.14 11.73
C ARG A 17 -14.90 -4.74 12.82
N ILE A 18 -14.57 -3.44 12.84
CA ILE A 18 -13.83 -2.80 13.92
C ILE A 18 -14.77 -1.77 14.54
N GLU A 19 -14.86 -1.70 15.87
CA GLU A 19 -15.60 -0.64 16.54
C GLU A 19 -14.94 0.70 16.22
N ASP A 20 -15.73 1.74 15.92
CA ASP A 20 -15.27 3.07 15.47
C ASP A 20 -14.55 3.11 14.11
N ASP A 21 -14.99 2.31 13.14
CA ASP A 21 -14.38 2.21 11.82
C ASP A 21 -14.65 3.40 10.87
N SER A 22 -14.97 4.56 11.40
CA SER A 22 -15.35 5.75 10.62
C SER A 22 -14.16 6.48 9.95
N SER A 23 -12.91 6.08 10.20
CA SER A 23 -11.74 6.69 9.59
C SER A 23 -11.15 5.84 8.47
N ASP A 24 -10.65 6.51 7.42
CA ASP A 24 -10.02 5.83 6.27
C ASP A 24 -8.82 4.96 6.72
N GLY A 25 -7.99 5.46 7.64
CA GLY A 25 -6.84 4.71 8.15
C GLY A 25 -7.21 3.39 8.84
N VAL A 26 -8.37 3.31 9.51
CA VAL A 26 -8.86 2.07 10.11
C VAL A 26 -9.28 1.07 9.04
N ASN A 27 -9.84 1.53 7.91
CA ASN A 27 -10.19 0.66 6.79
C ASN A 27 -8.96 0.03 6.14
N GLU A 28 -7.88 0.78 5.97
CA GLU A 28 -6.63 0.28 5.42
C GLU A 28 -5.97 -0.74 6.37
N VAL A 29 -5.94 -0.46 7.68
CA VAL A 29 -5.47 -1.45 8.68
C VAL A 29 -6.30 -2.73 8.63
N ARG A 30 -7.62 -2.62 8.52
CA ARG A 30 -8.52 -3.79 8.39
C ARG A 30 -8.21 -4.61 7.13
N MET A 31 -8.00 -3.94 5.99
CA MET A 31 -7.64 -4.59 4.73
C MET A 31 -6.30 -5.33 4.87
N PHE A 32 -5.29 -4.67 5.41
CA PHE A 32 -4.00 -5.29 5.68
C PHE A 32 -4.11 -6.54 6.56
N CYS A 33 -4.82 -6.44 7.68
CA CYS A 33 -5.02 -7.56 8.60
C CYS A 33 -5.75 -8.73 7.93
N PHE A 34 -6.74 -8.43 7.09
CA PHE A 34 -7.48 -9.43 6.34
C PHE A 34 -6.59 -10.17 5.34
N ASP A 35 -5.78 -9.44 4.57
CA ASP A 35 -4.87 -10.02 3.60
C ASP A 35 -3.78 -10.86 4.28
N LEU A 36 -3.25 -10.39 5.40
CA LEU A 36 -2.28 -11.14 6.20
C LEU A 36 -2.90 -12.42 6.79
N LEU A 37 -4.16 -12.36 7.25
CA LEU A 37 -4.90 -13.52 7.72
C LEU A 37 -5.10 -14.54 6.59
N LEU A 38 -5.51 -14.09 5.40
CA LEU A 38 -5.65 -14.97 4.24
C LEU A 38 -4.32 -15.66 3.90
N LEU A 39 -3.21 -14.93 3.93
CA LEU A 39 -1.88 -15.49 3.70
C LEU A 39 -1.57 -16.60 4.73
N THR A 40 -1.86 -16.36 6.00
CA THR A 40 -1.57 -17.33 7.08
C THR A 40 -2.51 -18.53 7.10
N CYS A 41 -3.76 -18.38 6.64
CA CYS A 41 -4.76 -19.45 6.64
C CYS A 41 -4.64 -20.40 5.45
N GLN A 42 -4.00 -19.98 4.36
CA GLN A 42 -3.84 -20.85 3.20
C GLN A 42 -2.75 -21.90 3.44
N LYS A 43 -2.97 -23.11 2.92
CA LYS A 43 -2.03 -24.22 3.11
C LYS A 43 -0.97 -24.23 2.01
N GLY A 44 0.05 -23.39 2.13
CA GLY A 44 1.29 -23.47 1.35
C GLY A 44 1.18 -23.27 -0.17
N LYS A 45 0.21 -22.47 -0.65
CA LYS A 45 0.05 -22.21 -2.08
C LYS A 45 0.67 -20.88 -2.52
N ILE A 46 0.68 -19.90 -1.64
CA ILE A 46 1.26 -18.57 -1.85
C ILE A 46 2.11 -18.27 -0.63
N GLU A 47 3.34 -17.86 -0.83
CA GLU A 47 4.31 -17.61 0.25
C GLU A 47 4.71 -16.13 0.29
N PHE A 48 3.99 -15.28 -0.40
CA PHE A 48 4.23 -13.83 -0.39
C PHE A 48 2.94 -13.04 -0.46
N ILE A 49 3.01 -11.79 0.00
CA ILE A 49 1.97 -10.78 -0.15
C ILE A 49 2.60 -9.47 -0.62
N MET A 50 1.89 -8.71 -1.43
CA MET A 50 2.37 -7.43 -1.94
C MET A 50 1.33 -6.34 -1.74
N HIS A 51 1.76 -5.20 -1.19
CA HIS A 51 0.94 -4.00 -1.05
C HIS A 51 1.60 -2.78 -1.71
N ASP A 52 0.79 -1.92 -2.28
CA ASP A 52 1.26 -0.66 -2.83
C ASP A 52 1.19 0.50 -1.81
N SER A 53 1.77 1.64 -2.16
CA SER A 53 1.85 2.82 -1.28
C SER A 53 0.48 3.39 -0.89
N ARG A 54 -0.59 3.09 -1.62
CA ARG A 54 -1.94 3.56 -1.31
C ARG A 54 -2.47 2.98 0.00
N LEU A 55 -2.06 1.75 0.33
CA LEU A 55 -2.44 1.13 1.60
C LEU A 55 -1.98 1.96 2.81
N PHE A 56 -0.85 2.65 2.69
CA PHE A 56 -0.27 3.42 3.79
C PHE A 56 -0.72 4.89 3.82
N ALA A 57 -1.38 5.38 2.77
CA ALA A 57 -1.62 6.81 2.56
C ALA A 57 -2.39 7.49 3.70
N ASN A 58 -3.45 6.85 4.19
CA ASN A 58 -4.32 7.42 5.23
C ASN A 58 -4.04 6.88 6.64
N MET A 59 -3.08 5.97 6.79
CA MET A 59 -2.68 5.46 8.10
C MET A 59 -1.86 6.50 8.87
N ASP A 60 -2.05 6.57 10.18
CA ASP A 60 -1.18 7.37 11.02
C ASP A 60 0.20 6.69 11.20
N PRO A 61 1.24 7.45 11.62
CA PRO A 61 2.59 6.89 11.78
C PRO A 61 2.66 5.68 12.72
N ARG A 62 1.86 5.64 13.79
CA ARG A 62 1.83 4.51 14.75
C ARG A 62 1.21 3.27 14.13
N GLN A 63 0.18 3.45 13.30
CA GLN A 63 -0.41 2.34 12.55
C GLN A 63 0.61 1.73 11.58
N ARG A 64 1.33 2.56 10.82
CA ARG A 64 2.38 2.11 9.90
C ARG A 64 3.48 1.34 10.64
N GLU A 65 4.01 1.93 11.69
CA GLU A 65 5.05 1.31 12.53
C GLU A 65 4.61 -0.07 13.04
N MET A 66 3.41 -0.17 13.61
CA MET A 66 2.88 -1.42 14.12
C MET A 66 2.70 -2.47 13.03
N LEU A 67 2.22 -2.09 11.85
CA LEU A 67 2.06 -3.00 10.72
C LEU A 67 3.40 -3.62 10.28
N PHE A 68 4.46 -2.82 10.18
CA PHE A 68 5.78 -3.34 9.83
C PHE A 68 6.34 -4.30 10.87
N ARG A 69 6.08 -4.08 12.16
CA ARG A 69 6.45 -5.04 13.22
C ARG A 69 5.70 -6.35 13.07
N ILE A 70 4.37 -6.29 12.95
CA ILE A 70 3.52 -7.47 12.83
C ILE A 70 3.89 -8.29 11.60
N VAL A 71 4.05 -7.64 10.43
CA VAL A 71 4.39 -8.37 9.22
C VAL A 71 5.77 -9.02 9.29
N ASN A 72 6.74 -8.35 9.91
CA ASN A 72 8.06 -8.94 10.11
C ASN A 72 7.99 -10.19 11.00
N GLU A 73 7.28 -10.14 12.11
CA GLU A 73 7.08 -11.30 12.99
C GLU A 73 6.42 -12.47 12.25
N VAL A 74 5.33 -12.21 11.53
CA VAL A 74 4.62 -13.24 10.76
C VAL A 74 5.48 -13.82 9.65
N CYS A 75 6.22 -12.98 8.92
CA CYS A 75 7.10 -13.43 7.86
C CYS A 75 8.24 -14.31 8.38
N GLN A 76 8.83 -13.95 9.52
CA GLN A 76 9.86 -14.77 10.14
C GLN A 76 9.32 -16.11 10.68
N GLU A 77 8.16 -16.09 11.34
CA GLU A 77 7.56 -17.30 11.91
C GLU A 77 7.10 -18.29 10.83
N LYS A 78 6.48 -17.78 9.75
CA LYS A 78 5.86 -18.59 8.70
C LYS A 78 6.71 -18.76 7.45
N HIS A 79 7.88 -18.12 7.38
CA HIS A 79 8.75 -18.08 6.19
C HIS A 79 8.05 -17.50 4.96
N PHE A 80 7.23 -16.48 5.16
CA PHE A 80 6.59 -15.73 4.08
C PHE A 80 7.43 -14.51 3.68
N GLN A 81 7.17 -14.01 2.48
CA GLN A 81 7.76 -12.76 1.99
C GLN A 81 6.71 -11.65 1.97
N TYR A 82 7.05 -10.51 2.53
CA TYR A 82 6.27 -9.28 2.39
C TYR A 82 6.98 -8.33 1.43
N ILE A 83 6.25 -7.84 0.44
CA ILE A 83 6.75 -6.88 -0.55
C ILE A 83 5.84 -5.66 -0.48
N CYS A 84 6.41 -4.46 -0.39
CA CYS A 84 5.61 -3.24 -0.49
C CYS A 84 6.36 -2.13 -1.22
N SER A 85 5.60 -1.25 -1.86
CA SER A 85 6.07 0.07 -2.22
C SER A 85 5.57 1.07 -1.17
N ILE A 86 6.40 2.00 -0.77
CA ILE A 86 6.05 3.04 0.20
C ILE A 86 6.75 4.34 -0.16
N ASN A 87 6.06 5.46 0.02
CA ASN A 87 6.63 6.76 -0.22
C ASN A 87 7.59 7.15 0.92
N GLU A 88 8.64 7.88 0.60
CA GLU A 88 9.67 8.30 1.55
C GLU A 88 9.09 9.10 2.73
N ASP A 89 8.17 10.02 2.48
CA ASP A 89 7.49 10.81 3.51
C ASP A 89 6.72 9.92 4.51
N ALA A 90 6.11 8.87 4.00
CA ALA A 90 5.43 7.90 4.85
C ALA A 90 6.42 7.10 5.72
N MET A 91 7.59 6.71 5.20
CA MET A 91 8.65 6.04 5.97
C MET A 91 9.24 6.96 7.05
N VAL A 92 9.62 8.17 6.69
CA VAL A 92 10.18 9.17 7.61
C VAL A 92 9.22 9.50 8.75
N SER A 93 7.92 9.46 8.50
CA SER A 93 6.90 9.81 9.51
C SER A 93 6.88 8.87 10.73
N PHE A 94 7.24 7.61 10.58
CA PHE A 94 7.26 6.64 11.68
C PHE A 94 8.67 6.25 12.16
N GLU A 95 9.72 6.69 11.48
CA GLU A 95 11.11 6.48 11.93
C GLU A 95 11.34 6.86 13.40
N PRO A 96 10.84 8.02 13.90
CA PRO A 96 11.02 8.42 15.30
C PRO A 96 10.33 7.52 16.33
N LEU A 97 9.43 6.62 15.89
CA LEU A 97 8.70 5.69 16.76
C LEU A 97 9.47 4.39 17.00
N MET A 98 10.55 4.16 16.27
CA MET A 98 11.43 3.00 16.39
C MET A 98 12.77 3.40 16.97
N SER A 99 13.49 2.45 17.57
CA SER A 99 14.90 2.65 17.84
C SER A 99 15.69 2.65 16.51
N GLU A 100 16.83 3.33 16.47
CA GLU A 100 17.69 3.38 15.27
C GLU A 100 18.06 1.98 14.76
N MET A 101 18.33 1.06 15.67
CA MET A 101 18.67 -0.33 15.32
C MET A 101 17.50 -1.07 14.69
N GLU A 102 16.30 -0.95 15.26
CA GLU A 102 15.09 -1.57 14.70
C GLU A 102 14.75 -1.01 13.33
N TYR A 103 14.74 0.32 13.19
CA TYR A 103 14.46 0.97 11.92
C TYR A 103 15.44 0.54 10.82
N LYS A 104 16.72 0.45 11.18
CA LYS A 104 17.76 -0.04 10.27
C LYS A 104 17.47 -1.47 9.82
N GLN A 105 17.25 -2.38 10.77
CA GLN A 105 17.04 -3.82 10.47
C GLN A 105 15.71 -4.07 9.75
N LEU A 106 14.64 -3.39 10.17
CA LEU A 106 13.30 -3.66 9.67
C LEU A 106 13.02 -2.94 8.35
N ILE A 107 13.56 -1.76 8.15
CA ILE A 107 13.27 -0.90 6.99
C ILE A 107 14.50 -0.76 6.10
N ARG A 108 15.56 -0.08 6.55
CA ARG A 108 16.67 0.34 5.67
C ARG A 108 17.40 -0.83 5.00
N GLU A 109 17.63 -1.92 5.71
CA GLU A 109 18.30 -3.11 5.17
C GLU A 109 17.41 -3.93 4.22
N ASN A 110 16.10 -3.65 4.19
CA ASN A 110 15.14 -4.31 3.31
C ASN A 110 14.73 -3.47 2.09
N ILE A 111 15.26 -2.27 1.93
CA ILE A 111 15.04 -1.47 0.73
C ILE A 111 15.85 -2.08 -0.42
N ILE A 112 15.16 -2.61 -1.41
CA ILE A 112 15.77 -3.26 -2.58
C ILE A 112 15.79 -2.38 -3.82
N LEU A 113 14.95 -1.33 -3.84
CA LEU A 113 14.83 -0.42 -4.97
C LEU A 113 14.33 0.94 -4.49
N GLU A 114 15.04 1.99 -4.89
CA GLU A 114 14.60 3.37 -4.71
C GLU A 114 14.32 3.98 -6.08
N LEU A 115 13.17 4.62 -6.21
CA LEU A 115 12.75 5.30 -7.44
C LEU A 115 12.61 6.79 -7.16
N ASN A 116 13.10 7.60 -8.08
CA ASN A 116 12.96 9.05 -8.05
C ASN A 116 12.77 9.62 -9.46
N ASP A 117 12.47 10.91 -9.54
CA ASP A 117 12.24 11.61 -10.80
C ASP A 117 13.46 12.36 -11.35
N ASP A 118 14.64 12.23 -10.71
CA ASP A 118 15.83 13.00 -11.05
C ASP A 118 16.41 12.64 -12.41
N ALA A 119 16.32 11.35 -12.78
CA ALA A 119 16.84 10.87 -14.04
C ALA A 119 15.97 9.72 -14.62
N PRO A 120 15.95 9.52 -15.94
CA PRO A 120 15.18 8.43 -16.58
C PRO A 120 15.49 7.05 -16.00
N GLN A 121 16.76 6.77 -15.72
CA GLN A 121 17.19 5.48 -15.16
C GLN A 121 16.76 5.26 -13.70
N SER A 122 16.38 6.32 -12.99
CA SER A 122 15.86 6.26 -11.62
C SER A 122 14.36 6.04 -11.57
N LYS A 123 13.69 5.99 -12.73
CA LYS A 123 12.25 5.75 -12.85
C LYS A 123 11.96 4.27 -13.05
N LEU A 124 10.76 3.86 -12.70
CA LEU A 124 10.30 2.50 -12.95
C LEU A 124 10.39 2.18 -14.45
N LEU A 125 11.06 1.09 -14.80
CA LEU A 125 11.35 0.65 -16.17
C LEU A 125 12.31 1.56 -16.98
N GLY A 126 12.90 2.59 -16.37
CA GLY A 126 13.78 3.52 -17.08
C GLY A 126 13.09 4.34 -18.18
N ILE A 127 11.77 4.48 -18.10
CA ILE A 127 10.95 5.17 -19.12
C ILE A 127 10.57 6.55 -18.61
N GLN A 128 10.92 7.58 -19.38
CA GLN A 128 10.39 8.91 -19.21
C GLN A 128 9.15 9.06 -20.07
N VAL A 129 8.00 9.29 -19.45
CA VAL A 129 6.76 9.65 -20.15
C VAL A 129 6.70 11.18 -20.15
N ASP A 130 7.13 11.78 -21.25
CA ASP A 130 6.91 13.21 -21.48
C ASP A 130 5.42 13.37 -21.83
N LEU A 131 4.64 13.82 -20.87
CA LEU A 131 3.29 14.31 -21.14
C LEU A 131 3.44 15.68 -21.78
N ASP A 132 3.56 15.73 -23.11
CA ASP A 132 3.36 16.94 -23.87
C ASP A 132 1.91 17.37 -23.65
N LEU A 133 1.69 18.22 -22.67
CA LEU A 133 0.49 19.02 -22.58
C LEU A 133 0.55 20.02 -23.73
N GLU A 134 0.11 19.59 -24.91
CA GLU A 134 -0.13 20.52 -26.02
C GLU A 134 -1.06 21.63 -25.49
N ASP A 135 -0.48 22.80 -25.38
CA ASP A 135 -1.17 24.05 -25.05
C ASP A 135 -2.13 24.40 -26.19
N LYS A 136 -3.30 23.76 -26.21
CA LYS A 136 -4.41 24.08 -27.14
C LYS A 136 -5.07 25.39 -26.75
N GLY A 137 -4.32 26.48 -26.75
CA GLY A 137 -4.84 27.76 -26.28
C GLY A 137 -4.14 29.00 -26.80
N LYS A 138 -3.67 29.04 -28.06
CA LYS A 138 -3.32 30.34 -28.70
C LYS A 138 -3.36 30.22 -30.22
N ASN A 139 -4.54 30.18 -30.81
CA ASN A 139 -4.75 30.56 -32.20
C ASN A 139 -6.22 30.88 -32.43
N SER A 140 -6.69 32.02 -31.92
CA SER A 140 -7.94 32.64 -32.37
C SER A 140 -8.00 34.11 -31.98
N GLU A 141 -6.96 34.89 -32.34
CA GLU A 141 -7.07 36.35 -32.40
C GLU A 141 -5.99 36.89 -33.32
N GLU A 142 -6.15 36.69 -34.63
CA GLU A 142 -5.57 37.54 -35.68
C GLU A 142 -6.25 37.23 -37.01
N MET A 143 -7.48 37.74 -37.15
CA MET A 143 -8.07 38.10 -38.46
C MET A 143 -9.33 38.96 -38.21
N ASN A 144 -9.11 40.28 -38.06
CA ASN A 144 -9.98 41.32 -38.58
C ASN A 144 -9.19 42.64 -38.62
#